data_f07ac08d37b43e77b531b1ff51a17d90
#
_entry.id   f07ac08d37b43e77b531b1ff51a17d90
#
_cell.length_a   1.000
_cell.length_b   1.000
_cell.length_c   1.000
_cell.angle_alpha   90.00
_cell.angle_beta   90.00
_cell.angle_gamma   90.00
#
_symmetry.space_group_name_H-M   'P 1'
#
loop_
_entity.id
_entity.type
_entity.pdbx_description
1 polymer ?
#
loop_
_entity_poly.entity_id
_entity_poly.type
_entity_poly.pdbx_seq_one_letter_code
_entity_poly.pdbx_strand_id
1 'polypeptide(L)'
;MELKKCTLEDLELLQKISIELFTDTFKDQNTEEDLKNYLEKAYNSTQLKQELTNKKSTFFFLSDNEEIVGYLKLNIGDAQTEDIAEEAVEIERIYIRSNRKRKGYGTVLIEKAEQFAKEKNKEVIWLGVWEENLSALSFY
;
A
#
# COMPACT_ATOMS: atom_id res chain seq x y z
N MET A 1 17.45 -3.53 5.39
CA MET A 1 16.12 -3.28 4.77
C MET A 1 16.27 -2.98 3.29
N GLU A 2 15.37 -3.52 2.50
CA GLU A 2 15.41 -3.37 1.05
C GLU A 2 14.03 -3.03 0.51
N LEU A 3 13.96 -2.04 -0.39
CA LEU A 3 12.75 -1.67 -1.11
C LEU A 3 12.85 -2.16 -2.54
N LYS A 4 11.84 -2.91 -2.98
CA LYS A 4 11.80 -3.46 -4.34
C LYS A 4 10.52 -3.00 -5.03
N LYS A 5 10.66 -2.41 -6.22
CA LYS A 5 9.50 -2.09 -7.06
C LYS A 5 8.90 -3.38 -7.58
N CYS A 6 7.59 -3.54 -7.41
CA CYS A 6 6.87 -4.71 -7.90
C CYS A 6 6.66 -4.65 -9.41
N THR A 7 6.72 -5.81 -10.04
CA THR A 7 6.42 -6.00 -11.44
C THR A 7 5.29 -7.01 -11.60
N LEU A 8 4.87 -7.25 -12.83
CA LEU A 8 3.82 -8.24 -13.09
C LEU A 8 4.22 -9.67 -12.62
N GLU A 9 5.52 -9.94 -12.57
CA GLU A 9 6.02 -11.22 -12.05
C GLU A 9 5.72 -11.40 -10.56
N ASP A 10 5.47 -10.30 -9.84
CA ASP A 10 5.17 -10.32 -8.41
C ASP A 10 3.68 -10.43 -8.10
N LEU A 11 2.83 -10.64 -9.13
CA LEU A 11 1.37 -10.62 -8.97
C LEU A 11 0.87 -11.57 -7.89
N GLU A 12 1.28 -12.83 -7.91
CA GLU A 12 0.82 -13.82 -6.93
C GLU A 12 1.29 -13.47 -5.52
N LEU A 13 2.54 -13.04 -5.40
CA LEU A 13 3.11 -12.65 -4.10
C LEU A 13 2.42 -11.40 -3.57
N LEU A 14 2.18 -10.42 -4.43
CA LEU A 14 1.48 -9.20 -4.04
C LEU A 14 0.05 -9.51 -3.58
N GLN A 15 -0.66 -10.42 -4.28
CA GLN A 15 -1.99 -10.84 -3.87
C GLN A 15 -1.98 -11.47 -2.47
N LYS A 16 -1.06 -12.40 -2.25
CA LYS A 16 -0.93 -13.08 -0.95
C LYS A 16 -0.63 -12.09 0.18
N ILE A 17 0.33 -11.22 -0.03
CA ILE A 17 0.74 -10.23 0.98
C ILE A 17 -0.38 -9.22 1.23
N SER A 18 -1.05 -8.75 0.18
CA SER A 18 -2.14 -7.79 0.31
C SER A 18 -3.30 -8.38 1.14
N ILE A 19 -3.68 -9.61 0.86
CA ILE A 19 -4.76 -10.29 1.59
C ILE A 19 -4.36 -10.49 3.05
N GLU A 20 -3.15 -10.96 3.28
CA GLU A 20 -2.65 -11.19 4.64
C GLU A 20 -2.65 -9.91 5.47
N LEU A 21 -2.08 -8.83 4.94
CA LEU A 21 -1.93 -7.60 5.69
C LEU A 21 -3.24 -6.86 5.88
N PHE A 22 -4.13 -6.88 4.88
CA PHE A 22 -5.46 -6.33 5.04
C PHE A 22 -6.26 -7.09 6.10
N THR A 23 -6.21 -8.42 6.06
CA THR A 23 -6.91 -9.27 7.02
C THR A 23 -6.43 -8.99 8.44
N ASP A 24 -5.11 -8.94 8.66
CA ASP A 24 -4.55 -8.64 9.98
C ASP A 24 -4.98 -7.27 10.50
N THR A 25 -5.11 -6.31 9.61
CA THR A 25 -5.45 -4.94 10.00
C THR A 25 -6.93 -4.79 10.36
N PHE A 26 -7.82 -5.45 9.62
CA PHE A 26 -9.25 -5.16 9.68
C PHE A 26 -10.15 -6.32 10.15
N LYS A 27 -9.58 -7.49 10.48
CA LYS A 27 -10.37 -8.68 10.84
C LYS A 27 -11.29 -8.45 12.06
N ASP A 28 -10.86 -7.63 13.00
CA ASP A 28 -11.63 -7.37 14.22
C ASP A 28 -12.74 -6.35 14.02
N GLN A 29 -12.76 -5.67 12.89
CA GLN A 29 -13.71 -4.60 12.58
C GLN A 29 -14.73 -5.00 11.52
N ASN A 30 -14.65 -6.22 11.00
CA ASN A 30 -15.51 -6.72 9.94
C ASN A 30 -15.98 -8.13 10.23
N THR A 31 -17.17 -8.50 9.70
CA THR A 31 -17.59 -9.89 9.72
C THR A 31 -16.73 -10.69 8.74
N GLU A 32 -16.68 -12.01 8.92
CA GLU A 32 -15.96 -12.89 7.99
C GLU A 32 -16.49 -12.76 6.57
N GLU A 33 -17.81 -12.64 6.41
CA GLU A 33 -18.43 -12.50 5.09
C GLU A 33 -18.06 -11.17 4.43
N ASP A 34 -18.14 -10.06 5.16
CA ASP A 34 -17.79 -8.74 4.63
C ASP A 34 -16.32 -8.68 4.26
N LEU A 35 -15.47 -9.25 5.09
CA LEU A 35 -14.03 -9.30 4.82
C LEU A 35 -13.73 -10.10 3.56
N LYS A 36 -14.33 -11.30 3.44
CA LYS A 36 -14.15 -12.14 2.27
C LYS A 36 -14.60 -11.43 1.00
N ASN A 37 -15.77 -10.79 1.02
CA ASN A 37 -16.30 -10.08 -0.14
C ASN A 37 -15.38 -8.93 -0.55
N TYR A 38 -14.86 -8.18 0.42
CA TYR A 38 -13.92 -7.10 0.13
C TYR A 38 -12.63 -7.63 -0.50
N LEU A 39 -12.07 -8.70 0.07
CA LEU A 39 -10.81 -9.28 -0.42
C LEU A 39 -10.95 -9.80 -1.85
N GLU A 40 -12.05 -10.46 -2.17
CA GLU A 40 -12.29 -10.94 -3.52
C GLU A 40 -12.44 -9.80 -4.54
N LYS A 41 -13.02 -8.69 -4.12
CA LYS A 41 -13.21 -7.53 -4.98
C LYS A 41 -11.93 -6.73 -5.17
N ALA A 42 -11.20 -6.48 -4.08
CA ALA A 42 -10.05 -5.58 -4.08
C ALA A 42 -8.77 -6.24 -4.56
N TYR A 43 -8.59 -7.54 -4.26
CA TYR A 43 -7.31 -8.23 -4.44
C TYR A 43 -7.39 -9.46 -5.34
N ASN A 44 -8.43 -9.60 -6.17
CA ASN A 44 -8.43 -10.69 -7.15
C ASN A 44 -7.33 -10.45 -8.19
N SER A 45 -6.92 -11.53 -8.86
CA SER A 45 -5.79 -11.48 -9.81
C SER A 45 -6.01 -10.49 -10.94
N THR A 46 -7.23 -10.41 -11.48
CA THR A 46 -7.55 -9.50 -12.57
C THR A 46 -7.41 -8.05 -12.14
N GLN A 47 -7.92 -7.72 -10.95
CA GLN A 47 -7.85 -6.36 -10.41
C GLN A 47 -6.39 -5.96 -10.13
N LEU A 48 -5.62 -6.82 -9.48
CA LEU A 48 -4.22 -6.52 -9.17
C LEU A 48 -3.37 -6.44 -10.44
N LYS A 49 -3.66 -7.26 -11.44
CA LYS A 49 -2.97 -7.17 -12.71
C LYS A 49 -3.18 -5.82 -13.37
N GLN A 50 -4.41 -5.32 -13.36
CA GLN A 50 -4.72 -4.00 -13.90
C GLN A 50 -3.96 -2.91 -13.14
N GLU A 51 -3.90 -3.01 -11.82
CA GLU A 51 -3.18 -2.04 -10.99
C GLU A 51 -1.67 -2.09 -11.23
N LEU A 52 -1.10 -3.29 -11.34
CA LEU A 52 0.33 -3.45 -11.59
C LEU A 52 0.77 -2.96 -12.97
N THR A 53 -0.12 -3.07 -13.96
CA THR A 53 0.18 -2.64 -15.33
C THR A 53 -0.18 -1.18 -15.59
N ASN A 54 -0.85 -0.52 -14.64
CA ASN A 54 -1.15 0.91 -14.74
C ASN A 54 0.12 1.71 -14.49
N LYS A 55 0.58 2.46 -15.49
CA LYS A 55 1.81 3.25 -15.41
C LYS A 55 1.78 4.34 -14.34
N LYS A 56 0.59 4.72 -13.89
CA LYS A 56 0.40 5.77 -12.88
C LYS A 56 0.24 5.22 -11.47
N SER A 57 0.33 3.90 -11.32
CA SER A 57 0.35 3.23 -10.01
C SER A 57 1.67 2.49 -9.85
N THR A 58 2.26 2.57 -8.68
CA THR A 58 3.53 1.89 -8.38
C THR A 58 3.46 1.22 -7.02
N PHE A 59 3.88 -0.04 -6.98
CA PHE A 59 3.93 -0.83 -5.76
C PHE A 59 5.37 -1.08 -5.37
N PHE A 60 5.64 -1.06 -4.06
CA PHE A 60 6.95 -1.42 -3.51
C PHE A 60 6.78 -2.42 -2.37
N PHE A 61 7.61 -3.47 -2.37
CA PHE A 61 7.76 -4.32 -1.20
C PHE A 61 8.88 -3.78 -0.32
N LEU A 62 8.68 -3.85 0.99
CA LEU A 62 9.75 -3.62 1.96
C LEU A 62 10.14 -4.96 2.56
N SER A 63 11.41 -5.32 2.46
CA SER A 63 11.96 -6.55 3.02
C SER A 63 12.99 -6.25 4.10
N ASP A 64 13.06 -7.11 5.10
CA ASP A 64 14.10 -7.09 6.11
C ASP A 64 14.54 -8.53 6.35
N ASN A 65 15.85 -8.81 6.22
CA ASN A 65 16.41 -10.16 6.29
C ASN A 65 15.70 -11.12 5.34
N GLU A 66 15.48 -10.67 4.09
CA GLU A 66 14.86 -11.46 3.02
C GLU A 66 13.38 -11.78 3.24
N GLU A 67 12.77 -11.24 4.28
CA GLU A 67 11.34 -11.39 4.56
C GLU A 67 10.60 -10.10 4.22
N ILE A 68 9.47 -10.21 3.50
CA ILE A 68 8.61 -9.05 3.22
C ILE A 68 7.90 -8.66 4.50
N VAL A 69 8.14 -7.44 4.97
CA VAL A 69 7.54 -6.92 6.21
C VAL A 69 6.46 -5.89 5.96
N GLY A 70 6.33 -5.39 4.74
CA GLY A 70 5.29 -4.44 4.39
C GLY A 70 5.27 -4.12 2.92
N TYR A 71 4.29 -3.31 2.51
CA TYR A 71 4.24 -2.82 1.13
C TYR A 71 3.56 -1.46 1.03
N LEU A 72 3.77 -0.82 -0.11
CA LEU A 72 3.34 0.54 -0.39
C LEU A 72 2.74 0.58 -1.79
N LYS A 73 1.59 1.23 -1.94
CA LYS A 73 1.04 1.56 -3.27
C LYS A 73 0.93 3.07 -3.40
N LEU A 74 1.55 3.61 -4.45
CA LEU A 74 1.55 5.04 -4.77
C LEU A 74 0.84 5.28 -6.09
N ASN A 75 0.02 6.31 -6.15
CA ASN A 75 -0.70 6.70 -7.37
C ASN A 75 -0.41 8.16 -7.73
N ILE A 76 -0.33 8.42 -9.03
CA ILE A 76 -0.24 9.78 -9.56
C ILE A 76 -1.32 9.98 -10.62
N GLY A 77 -1.60 11.22 -10.96
CA GLY A 77 -2.56 11.55 -12.02
C GLY A 77 -3.94 10.93 -11.78
N ASP A 78 -4.51 10.37 -12.82
CA ASP A 78 -5.87 9.80 -12.78
C ASP A 78 -5.94 8.42 -12.09
N ALA A 79 -4.81 7.85 -11.68
CA ALA A 79 -4.80 6.64 -10.85
C ALA A 79 -5.15 6.96 -9.40
N GLN A 80 -5.08 8.22 -8.98
CA GLN A 80 -5.48 8.62 -7.63
C GLN A 80 -6.95 8.31 -7.39
N THR A 81 -7.27 7.88 -6.18
CA THR A 81 -8.65 7.49 -5.83
C THR A 81 -9.58 8.69 -5.69
N GLU A 82 -9.01 9.88 -5.47
CA GLU A 82 -9.75 11.13 -5.43
C GLU A 82 -9.00 12.18 -6.26
N ASP A 83 -9.76 13.07 -6.89
CA ASP A 83 -9.21 14.15 -7.71
C ASP A 83 -8.85 15.34 -6.82
N ILE A 84 -7.68 15.24 -6.18
CA ILE A 84 -7.21 16.29 -5.27
C ILE A 84 -6.31 17.30 -6.00
N ALA A 85 -5.24 16.82 -6.64
CA ALA A 85 -4.32 17.68 -7.37
C ALA A 85 -3.42 16.87 -8.30
N GLU A 86 -3.05 17.47 -9.44
CA GLU A 86 -2.11 16.82 -10.36
C GLU A 86 -0.69 16.77 -9.79
N GLU A 87 -0.32 17.72 -8.93
CA GLU A 87 0.98 17.77 -8.29
C GLU A 87 1.11 16.82 -7.11
N ALA A 88 0.10 15.98 -6.88
CA ALA A 88 0.06 15.13 -5.71
C ALA A 88 0.44 13.68 -6.03
N VAL A 89 1.00 13.02 -5.02
CA VAL A 89 1.14 11.57 -4.97
C VAL A 89 0.22 11.07 -3.86
N GLU A 90 -0.62 10.11 -4.18
CA GLU A 90 -1.45 9.43 -3.21
C GLU A 90 -0.72 8.21 -2.67
N ILE A 91 -0.71 8.06 -1.34
CA ILE A 91 -0.42 6.78 -0.70
C ILE A 91 -1.76 6.08 -0.54
N GLU A 92 -2.09 5.18 -1.45
CA GLU A 92 -3.36 4.45 -1.37
C GLU A 92 -3.31 3.33 -0.36
N ARG A 93 -2.17 2.64 -0.28
CA ARG A 93 -1.97 1.52 0.64
C ARG A 93 -0.59 1.62 1.26
N ILE A 94 -0.54 1.50 2.58
CA ILE A 94 0.70 1.39 3.33
C ILE A 94 0.41 0.40 4.47
N TYR A 95 1.05 -0.76 4.42
CA TYR A 95 0.79 -1.84 5.36
C TYR A 95 2.10 -2.44 5.85
N ILE A 96 2.11 -2.80 7.13
CA ILE A 96 3.25 -3.44 7.77
C ILE A 96 2.70 -4.64 8.52
N ARG A 97 3.43 -5.77 8.50
CA ARG A 97 3.02 -6.97 9.24
C ARG A 97 2.82 -6.65 10.72
N SER A 98 1.76 -7.19 11.31
CA SER A 98 1.38 -6.86 12.69
C SER A 98 2.48 -7.16 13.70
N ASN A 99 3.26 -8.24 13.49
CA ASN A 99 4.36 -8.61 14.36
C ASN A 99 5.66 -7.82 14.10
N ARG A 100 5.62 -6.89 13.15
CA ARG A 100 6.78 -6.08 12.76
C ARG A 100 6.55 -4.58 12.94
N LYS A 101 5.43 -4.20 13.53
CA LYS A 101 5.13 -2.77 13.75
C LYS A 101 6.08 -2.17 14.78
N ARG A 102 6.28 -0.84 14.67
CA ARG A 102 7.11 -0.04 15.58
C ARG A 102 8.61 -0.33 15.49
N LYS A 103 9.07 -0.87 14.35
CA LYS A 103 10.50 -1.08 14.09
C LYS A 103 11.07 -0.09 13.06
N GLY A 104 10.35 1.00 12.81
CA GLY A 104 10.77 2.02 11.86
C GLY A 104 10.43 1.71 10.41
N TYR A 105 9.74 0.63 10.13
CA TYR A 105 9.39 0.24 8.76
C TYR A 105 8.45 1.23 8.10
N GLY A 106 7.48 1.75 8.86
CA GLY A 106 6.56 2.75 8.33
C GLY A 106 7.28 4.01 7.91
N THR A 107 8.26 4.45 8.70
CA THR A 107 9.08 5.61 8.36
C THR A 107 9.82 5.39 7.05
N VAL A 108 10.37 4.19 6.85
CA VAL A 108 11.06 3.84 5.59
C VAL A 108 10.10 3.95 4.41
N LEU A 109 8.86 3.45 4.55
CA LEU A 109 7.85 3.52 3.49
C LEU A 109 7.44 4.97 3.19
N ILE A 110 7.25 5.79 4.22
CA ILE A 110 6.91 7.21 4.04
C ILE A 110 8.06 7.95 3.34
N GLU A 111 9.30 7.69 3.74
CA GLU A 111 10.46 8.29 3.11
C GLU A 111 10.56 7.89 1.64
N LYS A 112 10.20 6.65 1.32
CA LYS A 112 10.16 6.20 -0.08
C LYS A 112 9.09 6.96 -0.86
N ALA A 113 7.93 7.20 -0.27
CA ALA A 113 6.89 8.01 -0.90
C ALA A 113 7.37 9.43 -1.17
N GLU A 114 8.08 10.03 -0.22
CA GLU A 114 8.66 11.37 -0.37
C GLU A 114 9.69 11.42 -1.49
N GLN A 115 10.58 10.43 -1.55
CA GLN A 115 11.56 10.31 -2.61
C GLN A 115 10.89 10.16 -3.97
N PHE A 116 9.88 9.30 -4.05
CA PHE A 116 9.11 9.07 -5.27
C PHE A 116 8.46 10.38 -5.76
N ALA A 117 7.86 11.14 -4.84
CA ALA A 117 7.24 12.42 -5.19
C ALA A 117 8.25 13.39 -5.78
N LYS A 118 9.44 13.47 -5.20
CA LYS A 118 10.51 14.32 -5.71
C LYS A 118 10.96 13.88 -7.10
N GLU A 119 11.11 12.59 -7.32
CA GLU A 119 11.50 12.05 -8.63
C GLU A 119 10.47 12.34 -9.72
N LYS A 120 9.19 12.40 -9.34
CA LYS A 120 8.08 12.67 -10.25
C LYS A 120 7.72 14.17 -10.32
N ASN A 121 8.49 15.03 -9.66
CA ASN A 121 8.23 16.47 -9.58
C ASN A 121 6.84 16.78 -9.00
N LYS A 122 6.45 16.03 -7.98
CA LYS A 122 5.19 16.24 -7.26
C LYS A 122 5.48 16.95 -5.95
N GLU A 123 4.63 17.89 -5.58
CA GLU A 123 4.85 18.75 -4.41
C GLU A 123 4.08 18.30 -3.18
N VAL A 124 3.04 17.49 -3.35
CA VAL A 124 2.11 17.11 -2.28
C VAL A 124 2.02 15.59 -2.19
N ILE A 125 2.02 15.08 -0.96
CA ILE A 125 1.72 13.67 -0.67
C ILE A 125 0.48 13.65 0.21
N TRP A 126 -0.50 12.81 -0.11
CA TRP A 126 -1.69 12.68 0.71
C TRP A 126 -2.04 11.22 0.95
N LEU A 127 -2.80 10.98 1.99
CA LEU A 127 -3.15 9.64 2.44
C LEU A 127 -4.56 9.68 3.01
N GLY A 128 -5.43 8.78 2.53
CA GLY A 128 -6.73 8.56 3.14
C GLY A 128 -6.62 7.45 4.17
N VAL A 129 -7.05 7.69 5.40
CA VAL A 129 -7.08 6.66 6.44
C VAL A 129 -8.47 6.60 7.05
N TRP A 130 -8.87 5.37 7.44
CA TRP A 130 -10.12 5.19 8.18
C TRP A 130 -9.91 5.57 9.63
N GLU A 131 -10.96 6.11 10.26
CA GLU A 131 -10.91 6.48 11.67
C GLU A 131 -10.55 5.28 12.56
N GLU A 132 -11.00 4.10 12.19
CA GLU A 132 -10.73 2.85 12.91
C GLU A 132 -9.26 2.45 12.87
N ASN A 133 -8.48 3.02 11.97
CA ASN A 133 -7.06 2.71 11.85
C ASN A 133 -6.20 3.72 12.62
N LEU A 134 -6.46 3.81 13.92
CA LEU A 134 -5.78 4.78 14.79
C LEU A 134 -4.28 4.54 14.90
N SER A 135 -3.86 3.28 14.79
CA SER A 135 -2.41 2.95 14.79
C SER A 135 -1.69 3.59 13.62
N ALA A 136 -2.33 3.63 12.45
CA ALA A 136 -1.75 4.29 11.30
C ALA A 136 -1.76 5.81 11.49
N LEU A 137 -2.82 6.37 12.05
CA LEU A 137 -2.92 7.80 12.31
C LEU A 137 -1.84 8.27 13.28
N SER A 138 -1.53 7.49 14.31
CA SER A 138 -0.49 7.86 15.28
C SER A 138 0.91 7.87 14.66
N PHE A 139 1.07 7.25 13.50
CA PHE A 139 2.32 7.19 12.76
C PHE A 139 2.62 8.51 12.04
N TYR A 140 1.59 9.21 11.63
CA TYR A 140 1.70 10.48 10.88
C TYR A 140 1.62 11.67 11.83
#